data_52da21c4a052dc56cf0dabc293e62275
#
_entry.id   52da21c4a052dc56cf0dabc293e62275
#
_cell.length_a   1.000
_cell.length_b   1.000
_cell.length_c   1.000
_cell.angle_alpha   90.00
_cell.angle_beta   90.00
_cell.angle_gamma   90.00
#
_symmetry.space_group_name_H-M   'P 1'
#
loop_
_entity.id
_entity.type
_entity.pdbx_description
1 polymer ?
#
loop_
_entity_poly.entity_id
_entity_poly.type
_entity_poly.pdbx_seq_one_letter_code
_entity_poly.pdbx_strand_id
1 'polypeptide(L)'
;TELFILNHVSNVFGAVCPLDEIGRLLSAAGVPLILDASQSAGVLELDVSRFPCLAAVCMPGHKALYGPMGTGLLLALDDRLASRPLMAGGTGSLSESMNQPDFLPDAQESGTPNVPGIAGLAAGIRFVRSVGAANIAAHERKLVHELARALETNERLEVFSHPSQTGVLSVRVKGVPAEQAAAQLADAGIAVRAGLHCAPLAHRTAGTEETGTVRLSFSFYSTPGQAEQAAEAFKLVKKL
;
A
#
# COMPACT_ATOMS: atom_id res chain seq x y z
N THR A 1 -5.74 -0.07 26.06
CA THR A 1 -5.85 0.33 24.63
C THR A 1 -7.30 0.20 24.20
N GLU A 2 -7.89 1.28 23.71
CA GLU A 2 -9.29 1.31 23.30
C GLU A 2 -9.46 1.00 21.80
N LEU A 3 -8.44 1.27 21.00
CA LEU A 3 -8.41 1.04 19.56
C LEU A 3 -6.98 0.81 19.11
N PHE A 4 -6.78 -0.14 18.17
CA PHE A 4 -5.51 -0.37 17.52
C PHE A 4 -5.63 -0.02 16.02
N ILE A 5 -4.67 0.73 15.48
CA ILE A 5 -4.58 1.04 14.06
C ILE A 5 -3.29 0.43 13.53
N LEU A 6 -3.41 -0.41 12.50
CA LEU A 6 -2.29 -1.15 11.91
C LEU A 6 -2.15 -0.86 10.42
N ASN A 7 -0.97 -0.45 10.00
CA ASN A 7 -0.58 -0.52 8.60
C ASN A 7 -0.17 -1.96 8.26
N HIS A 8 -0.89 -2.61 7.35
CA HIS A 8 -0.69 -4.03 7.04
C HIS A 8 0.64 -4.30 6.33
N VAL A 9 1.05 -3.41 5.43
CA VAL A 9 2.28 -3.55 4.64
C VAL A 9 2.99 -2.21 4.55
N SER A 10 4.29 -2.21 4.83
CA SER A 10 5.12 -1.02 4.70
C SER A 10 5.18 -0.53 3.25
N ASN A 11 4.84 0.74 3.04
CA ASN A 11 4.96 1.38 1.73
C ASN A 11 6.41 1.72 1.35
N VAL A 12 7.35 1.58 2.27
CA VAL A 12 8.79 1.81 2.06
C VAL A 12 9.52 0.51 1.77
N PHE A 13 9.35 -0.46 2.66
CA PHE A 13 10.15 -1.70 2.64
C PHE A 13 9.37 -2.92 2.14
N GLY A 14 8.06 -2.78 1.84
CA GLY A 14 7.23 -3.90 1.41
C GLY A 14 6.99 -4.97 2.49
N ALA A 15 7.54 -4.81 3.69
CA ALA A 15 7.41 -5.76 4.78
C ALA A 15 5.95 -5.90 5.23
N VAL A 16 5.50 -7.15 5.37
CA VAL A 16 4.13 -7.49 5.77
C VAL A 16 4.09 -7.70 7.28
N CYS A 17 3.17 -7.00 7.96
CA CYS A 17 2.93 -7.23 9.38
C CYS A 17 2.25 -8.58 9.63
N PRO A 18 2.57 -9.29 10.71
CA PRO A 18 1.99 -10.61 11.02
C PRO A 18 0.55 -10.47 11.55
N LEU A 19 -0.39 -10.21 10.64
CA LEU A 19 -1.78 -9.89 10.97
C LEU A 19 -2.48 -11.01 11.75
N ASP A 20 -2.19 -12.28 11.43
CA ASP A 20 -2.78 -13.43 12.14
C ASP A 20 -2.42 -13.43 13.64
N GLU A 21 -1.17 -13.15 13.96
CA GLU A 21 -0.70 -13.09 15.35
C GLU A 21 -1.26 -11.87 16.09
N ILE A 22 -1.18 -10.69 15.46
CA ILE A 22 -1.70 -9.43 16.01
C ILE A 22 -3.22 -9.54 16.22
N GLY A 23 -3.95 -10.02 15.22
CA GLY A 23 -5.40 -10.18 15.29
C GLY A 23 -5.84 -11.13 16.39
N ARG A 24 -5.12 -12.24 16.60
CA ARG A 24 -5.37 -13.14 17.72
C ARG A 24 -5.18 -12.47 19.08
N LEU A 25 -4.10 -11.69 19.25
CA LEU A 25 -3.82 -10.97 20.49
C LEU A 25 -4.88 -9.88 20.77
N LEU A 26 -5.26 -9.11 19.75
CA LEU A 26 -6.27 -8.07 19.86
C LEU A 26 -7.66 -8.64 20.15
N SER A 27 -8.04 -9.75 19.50
CA SER A 27 -9.30 -10.44 19.77
C SER A 27 -9.36 -10.96 21.21
N ALA A 28 -8.27 -11.54 21.71
CA ALA A 28 -8.20 -12.00 23.09
C ALA A 28 -8.28 -10.86 24.11
N ALA A 29 -7.78 -9.67 23.75
CA ALA A 29 -7.81 -8.47 24.60
C ALA A 29 -9.12 -7.66 24.43
N GLY A 30 -10.01 -8.02 23.51
CA GLY A 30 -11.22 -7.24 23.19
C GLY A 30 -10.94 -5.86 22.59
N VAL A 31 -9.77 -5.68 21.96
CA VAL A 31 -9.35 -4.39 21.36
C VAL A 31 -9.71 -4.37 19.87
N PRO A 32 -10.54 -3.41 19.42
CA PRO A 32 -10.88 -3.28 18.01
C PRO A 32 -9.68 -2.85 17.17
N LEU A 33 -9.63 -3.35 15.92
CA LEU A 33 -8.57 -3.07 14.94
C LEU A 33 -9.13 -2.32 13.74
N ILE A 34 -8.50 -1.21 13.38
CA ILE A 34 -8.62 -0.59 12.04
C ILE A 34 -7.39 -0.97 11.24
N LEU A 35 -7.60 -1.61 10.09
CA LEU A 35 -6.53 -2.06 9.20
C LEU A 35 -6.37 -1.09 8.03
N ASP A 36 -5.19 -0.47 7.91
CA ASP A 36 -4.77 0.21 6.68
C ASP A 36 -4.24 -0.85 5.69
N ALA A 37 -5.08 -1.22 4.75
CA ALA A 37 -4.77 -2.16 3.68
C ALA A 37 -4.29 -1.47 2.39
N SER A 38 -3.78 -0.24 2.49
CA SER A 38 -3.37 0.56 1.33
C SER A 38 -2.31 -0.08 0.44
N GLN A 39 -1.51 -0.99 0.98
CA GLN A 39 -0.45 -1.70 0.24
C GLN A 39 -0.75 -3.20 0.10
N SER A 40 -1.78 -3.71 0.76
CA SER A 40 -2.13 -5.13 0.75
C SER A 40 -3.38 -5.46 -0.05
N ALA A 41 -4.36 -4.54 -0.11
CA ALA A 41 -5.58 -4.75 -0.88
C ALA A 41 -5.25 -4.98 -2.36
N GLY A 42 -5.73 -6.09 -2.92
CA GLY A 42 -5.45 -6.51 -4.30
C GLY A 42 -4.18 -7.35 -4.48
N VAL A 43 -3.31 -7.45 -3.45
CA VAL A 43 -2.06 -8.22 -3.48
C VAL A 43 -2.09 -9.36 -2.46
N LEU A 44 -2.53 -9.09 -1.23
CA LEU A 44 -2.64 -10.11 -0.20
C LEU A 44 -4.10 -10.51 -0.02
N GLU A 45 -4.33 -11.80 0.18
CA GLU A 45 -5.66 -12.29 0.54
C GLU A 45 -5.98 -11.90 1.99
N LEU A 46 -7.14 -11.31 2.18
CA LEU A 46 -7.65 -10.91 3.49
C LEU A 46 -9.08 -11.45 3.65
N ASP A 47 -9.22 -12.49 4.44
CA ASP A 47 -10.53 -12.96 4.88
C ASP A 47 -10.88 -12.28 6.21
N VAL A 48 -11.74 -11.28 6.15
CA VAL A 48 -12.13 -10.47 7.32
C VAL A 48 -12.83 -11.30 8.40
N SER A 49 -13.46 -12.44 8.03
CA SER A 49 -14.15 -13.32 8.97
C SER A 49 -13.20 -14.00 9.97
N ARG A 50 -11.92 -14.08 9.64
CA ARG A 50 -10.88 -14.66 10.51
C ARG A 50 -10.47 -13.75 11.68
N PHE A 51 -10.87 -12.48 11.63
CA PHE A 51 -10.41 -11.46 12.58
C PHE A 51 -11.57 -10.78 13.30
N PRO A 52 -12.10 -11.38 14.38
CA PRO A 52 -13.23 -10.81 15.15
C PRO A 52 -12.95 -9.42 15.74
N CYS A 53 -11.68 -9.06 15.92
CA CYS A 53 -11.29 -7.73 16.36
C CYS A 53 -11.35 -6.66 15.26
N LEU A 54 -11.49 -7.06 13.98
CA LEU A 54 -11.42 -6.14 12.86
C LEU A 54 -12.69 -5.29 12.78
N ALA A 55 -12.54 -4.00 13.08
CA ALA A 55 -13.62 -3.04 13.07
C ALA A 55 -13.77 -2.33 11.73
N ALA A 56 -12.66 -2.05 11.05
CA ALA A 56 -12.67 -1.47 9.70
C ALA A 56 -11.44 -1.85 8.89
N VAL A 57 -11.60 -1.80 7.55
CA VAL A 57 -10.49 -1.90 6.59
C VAL A 57 -10.54 -0.70 5.65
N CYS A 58 -9.45 0.02 5.54
CA CYS A 58 -9.30 1.18 4.67
C CYS A 58 -8.37 0.86 3.49
N MET A 59 -8.75 1.23 2.27
CA MET A 59 -7.93 0.99 1.09
C MET A 59 -8.19 2.00 -0.03
N PRO A 60 -7.16 2.56 -0.68
CA PRO A 60 -7.31 3.41 -1.86
C PRO A 60 -7.57 2.57 -3.11
N GLY A 61 -8.38 3.10 -4.01
CA GLY A 61 -8.70 2.43 -5.27
C GLY A 61 -7.56 2.43 -6.30
N HIS A 62 -6.69 3.46 -6.27
CA HIS A 62 -5.68 3.75 -7.29
C HIS A 62 -4.34 3.00 -7.13
N LYS A 63 -4.23 2.09 -6.16
CA LYS A 63 -3.06 1.21 -6.01
C LYS A 63 -3.34 -0.16 -6.61
N ALA A 64 -3.08 -1.24 -5.88
CA ALA A 64 -3.23 -2.60 -6.40
C ALA A 64 -4.68 -3.08 -6.59
N LEU A 65 -5.68 -2.21 -6.36
CA LEU A 65 -7.05 -2.41 -6.85
C LEU A 65 -7.25 -1.93 -8.29
N TYR A 66 -6.24 -1.32 -8.93
CA TYR A 66 -6.24 -0.87 -10.33
C TYR A 66 -7.37 0.08 -10.71
N GLY A 67 -7.96 0.77 -9.73
CA GLY A 67 -8.97 1.80 -9.93
C GLY A 67 -8.37 3.18 -10.20
N PRO A 68 -9.18 4.17 -10.58
CA PRO A 68 -8.73 5.54 -10.80
C PRO A 68 -8.41 6.27 -9.49
N MET A 69 -7.61 7.33 -9.60
CA MET A 69 -7.37 8.26 -8.49
C MET A 69 -8.68 8.89 -7.99
N GLY A 70 -8.72 9.28 -6.71
CA GLY A 70 -9.91 9.87 -6.09
C GLY A 70 -10.99 8.84 -5.73
N THR A 71 -10.63 7.55 -5.72
CA THR A 71 -11.50 6.45 -5.25
C THR A 71 -10.85 5.68 -4.12
N GLY A 72 -11.66 5.07 -3.27
CA GLY A 72 -11.22 4.19 -2.19
C GLY A 72 -12.41 3.46 -1.58
N LEU A 73 -12.11 2.58 -0.65
CA LEU A 73 -13.09 1.78 0.06
C LEU A 73 -12.82 1.84 1.57
N LEU A 74 -13.88 2.00 2.32
CA LEU A 74 -13.94 1.76 3.75
C LEU A 74 -14.91 0.58 3.98
N LEU A 75 -14.41 -0.54 4.46
CA LEU A 75 -15.24 -1.62 4.95
C LEU A 75 -15.49 -1.37 6.42
N ALA A 76 -16.69 -0.97 6.79
CA ALA A 76 -17.13 -0.87 8.17
C ALA A 76 -17.65 -2.23 8.61
N LEU A 77 -17.00 -2.85 9.57
CA LEU A 77 -17.33 -4.19 10.10
C LEU A 77 -17.89 -4.10 11.52
N ASP A 78 -17.83 -2.92 12.12
CA ASP A 78 -18.36 -2.60 13.44
C ASP A 78 -19.31 -1.40 13.32
N ASP A 79 -20.56 -1.57 13.68
CA ASP A 79 -21.60 -0.55 13.58
C ASP A 79 -21.27 0.73 14.40
N ARG A 80 -20.45 0.60 15.43
CA ARG A 80 -20.00 1.75 16.25
C ARG A 80 -19.18 2.76 15.45
N LEU A 81 -18.55 2.36 14.36
CA LEU A 81 -17.77 3.25 13.47
C LEU A 81 -18.66 4.11 12.56
N ALA A 82 -19.94 3.72 12.39
CA ALA A 82 -20.88 4.40 11.50
C ALA A 82 -21.51 5.68 12.10
N SER A 83 -21.36 5.91 13.40
CA SER A 83 -22.27 6.76 14.16
C SER A 83 -22.09 8.29 14.01
N ARG A 84 -20.99 8.78 13.42
CA ARG A 84 -20.76 10.22 13.24
C ARG A 84 -20.06 10.53 11.92
N PRO A 85 -20.75 11.19 10.98
CA PRO A 85 -20.13 11.65 9.75
C PRO A 85 -19.06 12.72 10.06
N LEU A 86 -17.89 12.60 9.42
CA LEU A 86 -16.85 13.62 9.48
C LEU A 86 -17.25 14.87 8.65
N MET A 87 -17.96 14.64 7.55
CA MET A 87 -18.50 15.69 6.68
C MET A 87 -19.98 15.42 6.45
N ALA A 88 -20.78 16.48 6.45
CA ALA A 88 -22.19 16.44 6.15
C ALA A 88 -22.47 17.16 4.81
N GLY A 89 -23.42 16.65 4.06
CA GLY A 89 -23.84 17.24 2.78
C GLY A 89 -25.01 16.46 2.19
N GLY A 90 -25.63 16.98 1.13
CA GLY A 90 -26.80 16.32 0.51
C GLY A 90 -26.45 14.94 0.00
N THR A 91 -27.12 13.91 0.49
CA THR A 91 -26.95 12.50 0.05
C THR A 91 -28.00 12.09 -0.97
N GLY A 92 -29.13 12.81 -1.02
CA GLY A 92 -30.27 12.49 -1.89
C GLY A 92 -31.24 11.46 -1.31
N SER A 93 -30.90 10.78 -0.23
CA SER A 93 -31.73 9.70 0.36
C SER A 93 -32.81 10.22 1.33
N LEU A 94 -32.54 11.28 2.09
CA LEU A 94 -33.46 11.91 3.02
C LEU A 94 -33.55 13.41 2.75
N SER A 95 -34.09 13.80 1.58
CA SER A 95 -34.11 15.18 1.12
C SER A 95 -34.93 16.13 2.01
N GLU A 96 -35.83 15.63 2.83
CA GLU A 96 -36.64 16.40 3.77
C GLU A 96 -35.92 16.63 5.11
N SER A 97 -34.84 15.87 5.40
CA SER A 97 -34.09 16.00 6.63
C SER A 97 -33.05 17.10 6.56
N MET A 98 -32.96 17.93 7.60
CA MET A 98 -31.88 18.89 7.77
C MET A 98 -30.59 18.25 8.33
N ASN A 99 -30.67 17.03 8.77
CA ASN A 99 -29.55 16.29 9.33
C ASN A 99 -29.03 15.25 8.35
N GLN A 100 -27.72 14.96 8.44
CA GLN A 100 -27.10 13.84 7.74
C GLN A 100 -27.77 12.54 8.17
N PRO A 101 -28.03 11.59 7.25
CA PRO A 101 -28.49 10.25 7.61
C PRO A 101 -27.54 9.58 8.59
N ASP A 102 -28.07 8.72 9.47
CA ASP A 102 -27.33 7.97 10.48
C ASP A 102 -27.09 6.50 10.12
N PHE A 103 -27.48 6.10 8.91
CA PHE A 103 -27.29 4.76 8.38
C PHE A 103 -26.23 4.72 7.27
N LEU A 104 -25.53 3.61 7.16
CA LEU A 104 -24.54 3.35 6.09
C LEU A 104 -25.23 2.95 4.77
N PRO A 105 -24.65 3.34 3.61
CA PRO A 105 -23.42 4.11 3.45
C PRO A 105 -23.59 5.62 3.61
N ASP A 106 -24.79 6.15 3.60
CA ASP A 106 -25.13 7.56 3.46
C ASP A 106 -24.55 8.44 4.59
N ALA A 107 -24.42 7.87 5.80
CA ALA A 107 -23.79 8.57 6.93
C ALA A 107 -22.36 9.02 6.63
N GLN A 108 -21.63 8.28 5.78
CA GLN A 108 -20.23 8.53 5.46
C GLN A 108 -20.00 9.02 4.03
N GLU A 109 -21.04 9.06 3.20
CA GLU A 109 -20.99 9.48 1.79
C GLU A 109 -21.79 10.76 1.58
N SER A 110 -21.18 11.92 1.91
CA SER A 110 -21.82 13.21 1.68
C SER A 110 -21.59 13.73 0.26
N GLY A 111 -22.62 14.34 -0.32
CA GLY A 111 -22.58 14.93 -1.67
C GLY A 111 -22.82 13.91 -2.78
N THR A 112 -22.57 14.33 -4.03
CA THR A 112 -22.75 13.47 -5.21
C THR A 112 -21.53 12.52 -5.36
N PRO A 113 -21.75 11.20 -5.38
CA PRO A 113 -20.67 10.23 -5.52
C PRO A 113 -19.92 10.36 -6.86
N ASN A 114 -18.63 10.02 -6.86
CA ASN A 114 -17.82 9.93 -8.08
C ASN A 114 -18.19 8.64 -8.86
N VAL A 115 -19.37 8.63 -9.49
CA VAL A 115 -19.89 7.44 -10.21
C VAL A 115 -18.92 6.91 -11.28
N PRO A 116 -18.32 7.75 -12.16
CA PRO A 116 -17.34 7.26 -13.13
C PRO A 116 -16.11 6.61 -12.47
N GLY A 117 -15.61 7.22 -11.39
CA GLY A 117 -14.49 6.65 -10.62
C GLY A 117 -14.84 5.33 -9.97
N ILE A 118 -16.04 5.21 -9.38
CA ILE A 118 -16.53 3.98 -8.76
C ILE A 118 -16.69 2.87 -9.82
N ALA A 119 -17.21 3.17 -11.00
CA ALA A 119 -17.31 2.23 -12.11
C ALA A 119 -15.91 1.73 -12.56
N GLY A 120 -14.93 2.65 -12.63
CA GLY A 120 -13.53 2.30 -12.92
C GLY A 120 -12.91 1.41 -11.83
N LEU A 121 -13.14 1.74 -10.56
CA LEU A 121 -12.68 0.91 -9.43
C LEU A 121 -13.30 -0.50 -9.47
N ALA A 122 -14.60 -0.59 -9.76
CA ALA A 122 -15.27 -1.88 -9.92
C ALA A 122 -14.65 -2.72 -11.06
N ALA A 123 -14.20 -2.09 -12.16
CA ALA A 123 -13.47 -2.77 -13.24
C ALA A 123 -12.10 -3.28 -12.75
N GLY A 124 -11.35 -2.46 -12.01
CA GLY A 124 -10.08 -2.86 -11.40
C GLY A 124 -10.23 -4.03 -10.43
N ILE A 125 -11.23 -4.01 -9.56
CA ILE A 125 -11.52 -5.12 -8.64
C ILE A 125 -11.88 -6.41 -9.41
N ARG A 126 -12.66 -6.31 -10.49
CA ARG A 126 -12.96 -7.48 -11.36
C ARG A 126 -11.67 -8.05 -11.99
N PHE A 127 -10.75 -7.19 -12.43
CA PHE A 127 -9.44 -7.62 -12.92
C PHE A 127 -8.67 -8.38 -11.82
N VAL A 128 -8.52 -7.81 -10.63
CA VAL A 128 -7.84 -8.48 -9.49
C VAL A 128 -8.47 -9.83 -9.20
N ARG A 129 -9.81 -9.92 -9.18
CA ARG A 129 -10.52 -11.18 -8.97
C ARG A 129 -10.28 -12.20 -10.09
N SER A 130 -10.18 -11.76 -11.34
CA SER A 130 -9.95 -12.66 -12.49
C SER A 130 -8.54 -13.24 -12.51
N VAL A 131 -7.54 -12.46 -12.10
CA VAL A 131 -6.14 -12.91 -11.99
C VAL A 131 -5.91 -13.69 -10.69
N GLY A 132 -6.51 -13.25 -9.61
CA GLY A 132 -6.31 -13.74 -8.25
C GLY A 132 -5.19 -12.97 -7.52
N ALA A 133 -5.48 -12.46 -6.33
CA ALA A 133 -4.52 -11.70 -5.52
C ALA A 133 -3.24 -12.51 -5.23
N ALA A 134 -3.37 -13.82 -4.95
CA ALA A 134 -2.22 -14.70 -4.73
C ALA A 134 -1.29 -14.79 -5.95
N ASN A 135 -1.83 -14.82 -7.17
CA ASN A 135 -1.05 -14.85 -8.40
C ASN A 135 -0.33 -13.50 -8.63
N ILE A 136 -1.02 -12.38 -8.37
CA ILE A 136 -0.41 -11.04 -8.41
C ILE A 136 0.76 -10.97 -7.43
N ALA A 137 0.53 -11.36 -6.17
CA ALA A 137 1.57 -11.37 -5.14
C ALA A 137 2.76 -12.26 -5.50
N ALA A 138 2.52 -13.45 -6.05
CA ALA A 138 3.57 -14.37 -6.45
C ALA A 138 4.44 -13.78 -7.56
N HIS A 139 3.81 -13.15 -8.57
CA HIS A 139 4.49 -12.49 -9.67
C HIS A 139 5.35 -11.31 -9.17
N GLU A 140 4.78 -10.40 -8.41
CA GLU A 140 5.48 -9.23 -7.88
C GLU A 140 6.65 -9.62 -6.98
N ARG A 141 6.44 -10.60 -6.10
CA ARG A 141 7.46 -11.12 -5.18
C ARG A 141 8.63 -11.75 -5.92
N LYS A 142 8.34 -12.50 -7.00
CA LYS A 142 9.38 -13.07 -7.86
C LYS A 142 10.29 -11.97 -8.42
N LEU A 143 9.71 -10.91 -8.99
CA LEU A 143 10.47 -9.80 -9.57
C LEU A 143 11.30 -9.05 -8.51
N VAL A 144 10.73 -8.80 -7.33
CA VAL A 144 11.46 -8.18 -6.21
C VAL A 144 12.66 -9.05 -5.78
N HIS A 145 12.47 -10.35 -5.62
CA HIS A 145 13.54 -11.23 -5.19
C HIS A 145 14.64 -11.37 -6.25
N GLU A 146 14.30 -11.43 -7.52
CA GLU A 146 15.25 -11.46 -8.63
C GLU A 146 16.09 -10.18 -8.65
N LEU A 147 15.44 -9.02 -8.55
CA LEU A 147 16.14 -7.74 -8.47
C LEU A 147 17.00 -7.63 -7.21
N ALA A 148 16.48 -7.96 -6.04
CA ALA A 148 17.22 -7.88 -4.79
C ALA A 148 18.51 -8.70 -4.86
N ARG A 149 18.45 -9.95 -5.33
CA ARG A 149 19.63 -10.81 -5.51
C ARG A 149 20.67 -10.21 -6.46
N ALA A 150 20.22 -9.60 -7.56
CA ALA A 150 21.12 -8.97 -8.52
C ALA A 150 21.82 -7.73 -7.92
N LEU A 151 21.13 -6.98 -7.06
CA LEU A 151 21.66 -5.78 -6.42
C LEU A 151 22.54 -6.08 -5.21
N GLU A 152 22.26 -7.13 -4.43
CA GLU A 152 23.02 -7.55 -3.23
C GLU A 152 24.49 -7.91 -3.55
N THR A 153 24.80 -8.23 -4.80
CA THR A 153 26.19 -8.48 -5.26
C THR A 153 27.02 -7.20 -5.35
N ASN A 154 26.42 -6.02 -5.28
CA ASN A 154 27.09 -4.72 -5.38
C ASN A 154 27.29 -4.11 -3.99
N GLU A 155 28.51 -4.13 -3.47
CA GLU A 155 28.86 -3.61 -2.13
C GLU A 155 28.54 -2.11 -1.92
N ARG A 156 28.34 -1.34 -3.00
CA ARG A 156 27.92 0.07 -2.92
C ARG A 156 26.44 0.23 -2.61
N LEU A 157 25.65 -0.84 -2.73
CA LEU A 157 24.23 -0.83 -2.48
C LEU A 157 23.92 -1.43 -1.11
N GLU A 158 22.91 -0.88 -0.48
CA GLU A 158 22.23 -1.46 0.66
C GLU A 158 20.79 -1.75 0.24
N VAL A 159 20.46 -3.03 0.18
CA VAL A 159 19.19 -3.53 -0.31
C VAL A 159 18.33 -3.93 0.88
N PHE A 160 17.17 -3.31 1.01
CA PHE A 160 16.23 -3.59 2.11
C PHE A 160 15.24 -4.67 1.67
N SER A 161 15.73 -5.92 1.67
CA SER A 161 14.92 -7.09 1.33
C SER A 161 14.42 -7.81 2.59
N HIS A 162 13.24 -8.45 2.49
CA HIS A 162 12.62 -9.20 3.58
C HIS A 162 11.88 -10.44 3.04
N PRO A 163 11.91 -11.61 3.72
CA PRO A 163 11.25 -12.82 3.23
C PRO A 163 9.74 -12.70 2.96
N SER A 164 9.03 -11.88 3.74
CA SER A 164 7.58 -11.62 3.58
C SER A 164 7.28 -10.34 2.82
N GLN A 165 8.14 -9.95 1.87
CA GLN A 165 8.02 -8.71 1.13
C GLN A 165 6.97 -8.79 0.03
N THR A 166 6.27 -7.67 -0.21
CA THR A 166 5.40 -7.47 -1.39
C THR A 166 6.19 -6.95 -2.58
N GLY A 167 5.52 -6.43 -3.62
CA GLY A 167 6.13 -5.88 -4.84
C GLY A 167 6.96 -4.60 -4.66
N VAL A 168 7.43 -4.27 -3.46
CA VAL A 168 8.16 -3.03 -3.14
C VAL A 168 9.57 -3.36 -2.68
N LEU A 169 10.59 -2.71 -3.25
CA LEU A 169 11.99 -2.81 -2.86
C LEU A 169 12.59 -1.43 -2.66
N SER A 170 13.19 -1.19 -1.51
CA SER A 170 13.99 0.02 -1.24
C SER A 170 15.47 -0.28 -1.30
N VAL A 171 16.22 0.66 -1.88
CA VAL A 171 17.69 0.57 -2.04
C VAL A 171 18.31 1.88 -1.63
N ARG A 172 19.41 1.83 -0.89
CA ARG A 172 20.29 2.99 -0.64
C ARG A 172 21.60 2.81 -1.40
N VAL A 173 21.99 3.82 -2.15
CA VAL A 173 23.30 3.87 -2.79
C VAL A 173 24.26 4.59 -1.87
N LYS A 174 25.27 3.90 -1.35
CA LYS A 174 26.20 4.46 -0.36
C LYS A 174 26.93 5.68 -0.93
N GLY A 175 26.87 6.78 -0.20
CA GLY A 175 27.52 8.04 -0.58
C GLY A 175 26.83 8.83 -1.70
N VAL A 176 25.65 8.41 -2.15
CA VAL A 176 24.84 9.13 -3.16
C VAL A 176 23.50 9.47 -2.55
N PRO A 177 23.06 10.75 -2.55
CA PRO A 177 21.70 11.12 -2.12
C PRO A 177 20.64 10.39 -2.92
N ALA A 178 19.51 10.03 -2.28
CA ALA A 178 18.45 9.25 -2.92
C ALA A 178 17.88 9.94 -4.17
N GLU A 179 17.70 11.26 -4.11
CA GLU A 179 17.21 12.09 -5.23
C GLU A 179 18.18 12.08 -6.42
N GLN A 180 19.50 12.16 -6.15
CA GLN A 180 20.53 12.11 -7.17
C GLN A 180 20.59 10.71 -7.83
N ALA A 181 20.47 9.66 -7.04
CA ALA A 181 20.41 8.31 -7.58
C ALA A 181 19.13 8.08 -8.41
N ALA A 182 17.99 8.60 -7.96
CA ALA A 182 16.74 8.52 -8.71
C ALA A 182 16.79 9.28 -10.03
N ALA A 183 17.43 10.46 -10.07
CA ALA A 183 17.62 11.22 -11.31
C ALA A 183 18.44 10.41 -12.34
N GLN A 184 19.56 9.81 -11.93
CA GLN A 184 20.38 8.98 -12.82
C GLN A 184 19.64 7.72 -13.32
N LEU A 185 18.82 7.12 -12.46
CA LEU A 185 17.96 5.98 -12.86
C LEU A 185 16.87 6.43 -13.85
N ALA A 186 16.30 7.62 -13.65
CA ALA A 186 15.33 8.20 -14.60
C ALA A 186 15.96 8.46 -15.97
N ASP A 187 17.19 9.00 -16.01
CA ASP A 187 17.96 9.19 -17.25
C ASP A 187 18.24 7.85 -17.97
N ALA A 188 18.33 6.74 -17.21
CA ALA A 188 18.43 5.38 -17.74
C ALA A 188 17.07 4.75 -18.08
N GLY A 189 15.96 5.50 -17.99
CA GLY A 189 14.61 5.03 -18.30
C GLY A 189 13.93 4.24 -17.18
N ILE A 190 14.46 4.26 -15.96
CA ILE A 190 13.90 3.55 -14.81
C ILE A 190 13.13 4.52 -13.91
N ALA A 191 11.80 4.37 -13.90
CA ALA A 191 10.92 5.16 -13.03
C ALA A 191 10.98 4.65 -11.60
N VAL A 192 11.48 5.48 -10.68
CA VAL A 192 11.61 5.19 -9.25
C VAL A 192 11.10 6.37 -8.42
N ARG A 193 10.98 6.17 -7.13
CA ARG A 193 10.71 7.27 -6.19
C ARG A 193 11.84 7.38 -5.17
N ALA A 194 12.31 8.59 -4.90
CA ALA A 194 13.30 8.88 -3.87
C ALA A 194 12.70 9.50 -2.61
N GLY A 195 13.44 9.48 -1.52
CA GLY A 195 13.17 10.19 -0.27
C GLY A 195 12.53 9.32 0.82
N LEU A 196 11.69 9.95 1.66
CA LEU A 196 11.12 9.32 2.87
C LEU A 196 9.75 8.68 2.65
N HIS A 197 9.19 8.73 1.44
CA HIS A 197 7.95 8.04 1.04
C HIS A 197 6.75 8.26 1.98
N CYS A 198 6.65 9.44 2.62
CA CYS A 198 5.63 9.80 3.62
C CYS A 198 5.65 8.90 4.88
N ALA A 199 6.79 8.28 5.21
CA ALA A 199 6.92 7.34 6.32
C ALA A 199 8.22 7.57 7.11
N PRO A 200 8.41 8.75 7.74
CA PRO A 200 9.66 9.09 8.42
C PRO A 200 10.01 8.13 9.56
N LEU A 201 9.02 7.59 10.26
CA LEU A 201 9.27 6.63 11.34
C LEU A 201 9.84 5.30 10.83
N ALA A 202 9.41 4.82 9.66
CA ALA A 202 9.99 3.63 9.04
C ALA A 202 11.46 3.86 8.69
N HIS A 203 11.79 5.03 8.15
CA HIS A 203 13.17 5.43 7.85
C HIS A 203 14.03 5.59 9.10
N ARG A 204 13.47 6.14 10.19
CA ARG A 204 14.15 6.22 11.49
C ARG A 204 14.51 4.84 12.01
N THR A 205 13.56 3.90 11.96
CA THR A 205 13.79 2.52 12.39
C THR A 205 14.88 1.81 11.55
N ALA A 206 14.95 2.11 10.25
CA ALA A 206 15.92 1.54 9.33
C ALA A 206 17.25 2.30 9.26
N GLY A 207 17.42 3.41 10.01
CA GLY A 207 18.63 4.24 9.94
C GLY A 207 18.83 4.96 8.61
N THR A 208 17.75 5.27 7.90
CA THR A 208 17.76 5.93 6.59
C THR A 208 17.04 7.27 6.60
N GLU A 209 16.77 7.86 7.77
CA GLU A 209 16.01 9.11 7.93
C GLU A 209 16.70 10.29 7.23
N GLU A 210 18.04 10.38 7.33
CA GLU A 210 18.81 11.47 6.74
C GLU A 210 19.07 11.30 5.24
N THR A 211 19.09 10.06 4.75
CA THR A 211 19.45 9.75 3.36
C THR A 211 18.26 9.46 2.47
N GLY A 212 17.14 9.08 3.05
CA GLY A 212 16.06 8.46 2.29
C GLY A 212 16.48 7.14 1.63
N THR A 213 15.64 6.64 0.75
CA THR A 213 15.92 5.49 -0.12
C THR A 213 15.38 5.75 -1.52
N VAL A 214 15.89 5.02 -2.49
CA VAL A 214 15.28 4.85 -3.81
C VAL A 214 14.36 3.64 -3.72
N ARG A 215 13.07 3.84 -3.99
CA ARG A 215 12.06 2.79 -3.95
C ARG A 215 11.62 2.40 -5.36
N LEU A 216 11.67 1.11 -5.63
CA LEU A 216 11.07 0.48 -6.79
C LEU A 216 9.75 -0.17 -6.38
N SER A 217 8.77 -0.17 -7.28
CA SER A 217 7.47 -0.79 -7.04
C SER A 217 7.06 -1.56 -8.29
N PHE A 218 6.87 -2.86 -8.15
CA PHE A 218 6.40 -3.74 -9.19
C PHE A 218 4.88 -3.89 -9.13
N SER A 219 4.29 -4.24 -10.25
CA SER A 219 2.88 -4.58 -10.38
C SER A 219 2.72 -5.84 -11.23
N PHE A 220 1.50 -6.31 -11.38
CA PHE A 220 1.18 -7.41 -12.29
C PHE A 220 1.70 -7.19 -13.72
N TYR A 221 1.76 -5.94 -14.18
CA TYR A 221 2.23 -5.59 -15.53
C TYR A 221 3.75 -5.44 -15.66
N SER A 222 4.48 -5.50 -14.57
CA SER A 222 5.95 -5.45 -14.61
C SER A 222 6.51 -6.76 -15.14
N THR A 223 7.64 -6.67 -15.87
CA THR A 223 8.25 -7.82 -16.53
C THR A 223 9.65 -8.14 -15.95
N PRO A 224 10.13 -9.39 -16.10
CA PRO A 224 11.49 -9.75 -15.70
C PRO A 224 12.57 -8.87 -16.37
N GLY A 225 12.40 -8.55 -17.66
CA GLY A 225 13.33 -7.68 -18.39
C GLY A 225 13.42 -6.27 -17.80
N GLN A 226 12.34 -5.74 -17.22
CA GLN A 226 12.38 -4.46 -16.51
C GLN A 226 13.14 -4.55 -15.19
N ALA A 227 13.06 -5.67 -14.47
CA ALA A 227 13.85 -5.91 -13.27
C ALA A 227 15.35 -6.03 -13.61
N GLU A 228 15.70 -6.71 -14.71
CA GLU A 228 17.09 -6.80 -15.21
C GLU A 228 17.62 -5.43 -15.61
N GLN A 229 16.84 -4.64 -16.36
CA GLN A 229 17.21 -3.27 -16.74
C GLN A 229 17.44 -2.38 -15.53
N ALA A 230 16.61 -2.50 -14.48
CA ALA A 230 16.81 -1.78 -13.23
C ALA A 230 18.11 -2.19 -12.54
N ALA A 231 18.42 -3.50 -12.50
CA ALA A 231 19.67 -3.98 -11.92
C ALA A 231 20.91 -3.42 -12.66
N GLU A 232 20.89 -3.40 -13.99
CA GLU A 232 21.98 -2.81 -14.79
C GLU A 232 22.11 -1.31 -14.57
N ALA A 233 20.98 -0.57 -14.51
CA ALA A 233 20.98 0.87 -14.27
C ALA A 233 21.62 1.22 -12.91
N PHE A 234 21.36 0.46 -11.85
CA PHE A 234 21.99 0.68 -10.54
C PHE A 234 23.51 0.54 -10.54
N LYS A 235 24.09 -0.27 -11.43
CA LYS A 235 25.55 -0.39 -11.57
C LYS A 235 26.20 0.91 -12.05
N LEU A 236 25.45 1.72 -12.79
CA LEU A 236 25.92 2.99 -13.39
C LEU A 236 25.78 4.18 -12.44
N VAL A 237 24.98 4.08 -11.38
CA VAL A 237 24.77 5.16 -10.41
C VAL A 237 26.09 5.48 -9.71
N LYS A 238 26.46 6.77 -9.71
CA LYS A 238 27.70 7.28 -9.12
C LYS A 238 27.47 8.62 -8.43
N LYS A 239 28.38 8.98 -7.52
CA LYS A 239 28.43 10.32 -6.95
C LYS A 239 28.88 11.28 -8.05
N LEU A 240 28.09 12.35 -8.27
CA LEU A 240 28.43 13.45 -9.16
C LEU A 240 29.28 14.48 -8.43
#